data_2960f18a35e2af8c55586788fa6d9649
#
_entry.id   2960f18a35e2af8c55586788fa6d9649
#
_cell.length_a   1.000
_cell.length_b   1.000
_cell.length_c   1.000
_cell.angle_alpha   90.00
_cell.angle_beta   90.00
_cell.angle_gamma   90.00
#
_symmetry.space_group_name_H-M   'P 1'
#
loop_
_entity.id
_entity.type
_entity.pdbx_description
1 polymer ?
#
loop_
_entity_poly.entity_id
_entity_poly.type
_entity_poly.pdbx_seq_one_letter_code
_entity_poly.pdbx_strand_id
1 'polypeptide(L)'
;MNACWLLALLLLCMSATPAFATVETGDKQLEQFKSAWEAARKGDHADFKRIKTGLQGYVLYPYLQYEDYRNRRASVDSGEMVAFLDSHRDWAFEPGLRRAWLKSLAKRGRWSDLLAHSDGINDTVLRCQRARALIILKQTSGIEAEIQKLWTVGHSQPDECDVAFTWMIKTYGIPESLAWERIYLAMAENNRSLVKYLARFIPAAKRRWLSDWRTLSQGGYTRMERLTRWDNNTTTREVAAISLRRLARKNVKVAAAAFGPMAGHFDWPEEQQQSLWRDIALWSAVALDVETVGRMERVAA
;
A
#
# COMPACT_ATOMS: atom_id res chain seq x y z
N MET A 1 -15.41 -58.38 77.74
CA MET A 1 -16.61 -57.99 77.02
C MET A 1 -16.19 -56.93 75.97
N ASN A 2 -16.60 -57.18 74.76
CA ASN A 2 -16.62 -56.30 73.62
C ASN A 2 -15.52 -56.42 72.55
N ALA A 3 -16.02 -56.86 71.41
CA ALA A 3 -15.41 -57.28 70.21
C ALA A 3 -14.74 -56.14 69.41
N CYS A 4 -13.61 -56.50 68.86
CA CYS A 4 -12.89 -55.70 67.87
C CYS A 4 -13.29 -56.12 66.44
N TRP A 5 -13.84 -55.22 65.63
CA TRP A 5 -14.11 -55.43 64.22
C TRP A 5 -13.06 -54.72 63.37
N LEU A 6 -12.21 -55.51 62.67
CA LEU A 6 -11.27 -55.06 61.64
C LEU A 6 -12.03 -54.92 60.30
N LEU A 7 -12.13 -53.70 59.82
CA LEU A 7 -12.57 -53.40 58.44
C LEU A 7 -11.33 -53.22 57.56
N ALA A 8 -11.09 -54.16 56.65
CA ALA A 8 -10.08 -54.05 55.58
C ALA A 8 -10.61 -53.17 54.49
N LEU A 9 -9.97 -52.03 54.23
CA LEU A 9 -10.19 -51.19 53.09
C LEU A 9 -9.32 -51.65 51.91
N LEU A 10 -9.94 -52.28 50.91
CA LEU A 10 -9.35 -52.54 49.59
C LEU A 10 -9.29 -51.22 48.80
N LEU A 11 -8.08 -50.67 48.64
CA LEU A 11 -7.77 -49.58 47.70
C LEU A 11 -7.70 -50.20 46.29
N LEU A 12 -8.73 -49.98 45.48
CA LEU A 12 -8.69 -50.18 44.04
C LEU A 12 -7.88 -49.06 43.41
N CYS A 13 -6.65 -49.33 42.98
CA CYS A 13 -5.91 -48.48 42.08
C CYS A 13 -6.58 -48.50 40.68
N MET A 14 -7.41 -47.53 40.39
CA MET A 14 -7.79 -47.25 39.00
C MET A 14 -6.59 -46.58 38.29
N SER A 15 -5.83 -47.37 37.53
CA SER A 15 -4.85 -46.90 36.55
C SER A 15 -5.59 -46.27 35.40
N ALA A 16 -5.70 -44.94 35.44
CA ALA A 16 -6.15 -44.16 34.29
C ALA A 16 -5.06 -44.18 33.21
N THR A 17 -5.29 -44.88 32.14
CA THR A 17 -4.50 -44.82 30.90
C THR A 17 -5.32 -44.08 29.83
N PRO A 18 -5.21 -42.73 29.72
CA PRO A 18 -5.81 -42.05 28.60
C PRO A 18 -4.82 -41.50 27.58
N ALA A 19 -3.49 -41.76 27.72
CA ALA A 19 -2.52 -41.07 26.86
C ALA A 19 -2.43 -41.64 25.43
N PHE A 20 -2.67 -42.92 25.21
CA PHE A 20 -2.52 -43.58 23.91
C PHE A 20 -3.72 -43.31 22.96
N ALA A 21 -4.92 -43.18 23.47
CA ALA A 21 -6.11 -42.91 22.62
C ALA A 21 -6.12 -41.52 22.02
N THR A 22 -5.52 -40.53 22.68
CA THR A 22 -5.44 -39.15 22.19
C THR A 22 -4.42 -38.96 21.06
N VAL A 23 -3.33 -39.69 21.05
CA VAL A 23 -2.31 -39.65 20.01
C VAL A 23 -2.84 -40.30 18.71
N GLU A 24 -3.47 -41.46 18.78
CA GLU A 24 -4.02 -42.17 17.61
C GLU A 24 -5.17 -41.37 16.94
N THR A 25 -6.00 -40.68 17.73
CA THR A 25 -7.03 -39.80 17.19
C THR A 25 -6.44 -38.56 16.55
N GLY A 26 -5.36 -37.99 17.09
CA GLY A 26 -4.63 -36.86 16.50
C GLY A 26 -4.04 -37.19 15.15
N ASP A 27 -3.42 -38.36 14.99
CA ASP A 27 -2.84 -38.79 13.72
C ASP A 27 -3.91 -39.00 12.63
N LYS A 28 -5.04 -39.60 12.97
CA LYS A 28 -6.17 -39.78 12.03
C LYS A 28 -6.78 -38.45 11.59
N GLN A 29 -6.93 -37.52 12.52
CA GLN A 29 -7.43 -36.16 12.17
C GLN A 29 -6.42 -35.39 11.31
N LEU A 30 -5.12 -35.55 11.54
CA LEU A 30 -4.09 -34.91 10.73
C LEU A 30 -4.13 -35.45 9.27
N GLU A 31 -4.24 -36.79 9.08
CA GLU A 31 -4.34 -37.37 7.73
C GLU A 31 -5.64 -36.95 7.03
N GLN A 32 -6.75 -36.91 7.76
CA GLN A 32 -8.01 -36.38 7.21
C GLN A 32 -7.88 -34.90 6.84
N PHE A 33 -7.21 -34.09 7.66
CA PHE A 33 -6.92 -32.69 7.39
C PHE A 33 -6.09 -32.53 6.11
N LYS A 34 -5.00 -33.28 5.95
CA LYS A 34 -4.16 -33.27 4.73
C LYS A 34 -4.98 -33.61 3.49
N SER A 35 -5.83 -34.62 3.56
CA SER A 35 -6.70 -35.00 2.44
C SER A 35 -7.72 -33.91 2.09
N ALA A 36 -8.35 -33.29 3.10
CA ALA A 36 -9.27 -32.19 2.90
C ALA A 36 -8.57 -30.94 2.35
N TRP A 37 -7.33 -30.68 2.82
CA TRP A 37 -6.50 -29.58 2.32
C TRP A 37 -6.16 -29.75 0.83
N GLU A 38 -5.76 -30.96 0.42
CA GLU A 38 -5.47 -31.24 -0.99
C GLU A 38 -6.72 -31.11 -1.87
N ALA A 39 -7.89 -31.57 -1.44
CA ALA A 39 -9.15 -31.39 -2.14
C ALA A 39 -9.49 -29.91 -2.30
N ALA A 40 -9.41 -29.13 -1.21
CA ALA A 40 -9.64 -27.67 -1.22
C ALA A 40 -8.65 -26.98 -2.17
N ARG A 41 -7.36 -27.30 -2.10
CA ARG A 41 -6.30 -26.72 -2.94
C ARG A 41 -6.49 -27.01 -4.42
N LYS A 42 -6.97 -28.20 -4.78
CA LYS A 42 -7.28 -28.59 -6.16
C LYS A 42 -8.60 -27.99 -6.67
N GLY A 43 -9.40 -27.40 -5.79
CA GLY A 43 -10.72 -26.89 -6.11
C GLY A 43 -11.78 -27.98 -6.23
N ASP A 44 -11.51 -29.18 -5.74
CA ASP A 44 -12.50 -30.28 -5.66
C ASP A 44 -13.43 -30.04 -4.47
N HIS A 45 -14.41 -29.19 -4.70
CA HIS A 45 -15.36 -28.80 -3.67
C HIS A 45 -16.24 -29.97 -3.18
N ALA A 46 -16.54 -30.94 -4.03
CA ALA A 46 -17.35 -32.11 -3.68
C ALA A 46 -16.61 -33.00 -2.68
N ASP A 47 -15.38 -33.37 -2.97
CA ASP A 47 -14.54 -34.14 -2.08
C ASP A 47 -14.21 -33.36 -0.79
N PHE A 48 -13.86 -32.07 -0.92
CA PHE A 48 -13.66 -31.21 0.24
C PHE A 48 -14.85 -31.24 1.19
N LYS A 49 -16.08 -31.03 0.68
CA LYS A 49 -17.30 -31.03 1.49
C LYS A 49 -17.53 -32.36 2.21
N ARG A 50 -17.22 -33.46 1.56
CA ARG A 50 -17.34 -34.82 2.12
C ARG A 50 -16.30 -35.05 3.23
N ILE A 51 -15.02 -34.70 2.98
CA ILE A 51 -13.92 -35.03 3.90
C ILE A 51 -13.93 -34.12 5.14
N LYS A 52 -14.31 -32.85 5.03
CA LYS A 52 -14.26 -31.88 6.14
C LYS A 52 -15.25 -32.17 7.28
N THR A 53 -16.23 -33.06 7.08
CA THR A 53 -17.36 -33.26 8.03
C THR A 53 -16.89 -33.69 9.42
N GLY A 54 -15.77 -34.37 9.58
CA GLY A 54 -15.23 -34.79 10.89
C GLY A 54 -14.21 -33.81 11.49
N LEU A 55 -13.99 -32.64 10.88
CA LEU A 55 -12.90 -31.72 11.24
C LEU A 55 -13.34 -30.40 11.86
N GLN A 56 -14.66 -30.19 12.13
CA GLN A 56 -15.16 -28.91 12.64
C GLN A 56 -14.53 -28.46 13.96
N GLY A 57 -14.14 -29.40 14.82
CA GLY A 57 -13.43 -29.15 16.08
C GLY A 57 -11.90 -29.13 15.95
N TYR A 58 -11.36 -29.38 14.77
CA TYR A 58 -9.90 -29.39 14.57
C TYR A 58 -9.34 -27.98 14.53
N VAL A 59 -8.26 -27.71 15.27
CA VAL A 59 -7.70 -26.37 15.44
C VAL A 59 -7.37 -25.65 14.12
N LEU A 60 -7.00 -26.41 13.08
CA LEU A 60 -6.69 -25.83 11.76
C LEU A 60 -7.88 -25.82 10.80
N TYR A 61 -9.09 -26.18 11.25
CA TYR A 61 -10.28 -26.20 10.42
C TYR A 61 -10.55 -24.85 9.68
N PRO A 62 -10.35 -23.65 10.28
CA PRO A 62 -10.51 -22.40 9.57
C PRO A 62 -9.58 -22.25 8.35
N TYR A 63 -8.39 -22.83 8.38
CA TYR A 63 -7.50 -22.81 7.20
C TYR A 63 -8.02 -23.68 6.06
N LEU A 64 -8.73 -24.79 6.34
CA LEU A 64 -9.41 -25.56 5.30
C LEU A 64 -10.50 -24.73 4.61
N GLN A 65 -11.29 -24.04 5.41
CA GLN A 65 -12.34 -23.15 4.88
C GLN A 65 -11.74 -22.00 4.07
N TYR A 66 -10.66 -21.39 4.58
CA TYR A 66 -9.92 -20.36 3.86
C TYR A 66 -9.46 -20.85 2.46
N GLU A 67 -8.89 -22.06 2.38
CA GLU A 67 -8.38 -22.58 1.12
C GLU A 67 -9.51 -22.84 0.11
N ASP A 68 -10.64 -23.40 0.57
CA ASP A 68 -11.83 -23.59 -0.25
C ASP A 68 -12.38 -22.24 -0.74
N TYR A 69 -12.54 -21.26 0.15
CA TYR A 69 -13.02 -19.93 -0.21
C TYR A 69 -12.06 -19.20 -1.15
N ARG A 70 -10.76 -19.36 -0.96
CA ARG A 70 -9.75 -18.79 -1.84
C ARG A 70 -9.90 -19.28 -3.28
N ASN A 71 -10.13 -20.57 -3.47
CA ASN A 71 -10.30 -21.16 -4.80
C ASN A 71 -11.63 -20.80 -5.44
N ARG A 72 -12.73 -20.87 -4.72
CA ARG A 72 -14.07 -20.58 -5.26
C ARG A 72 -14.58 -19.18 -4.97
N ARG A 73 -13.71 -18.20 -4.61
CA ARG A 73 -14.09 -16.81 -4.27
C ARG A 73 -14.96 -16.10 -5.30
N ALA A 74 -14.98 -16.60 -6.53
CA ALA A 74 -15.84 -16.07 -7.59
C ALA A 74 -17.28 -16.60 -7.53
N SER A 75 -17.52 -17.74 -6.90
CA SER A 75 -18.82 -18.41 -6.86
C SER A 75 -19.46 -18.47 -5.47
N VAL A 76 -18.72 -18.13 -4.42
CA VAL A 76 -19.24 -18.06 -3.05
C VAL A 76 -20.28 -16.95 -2.95
N ASP A 77 -21.37 -17.23 -2.24
CA ASP A 77 -22.35 -16.19 -1.85
C ASP A 77 -21.70 -15.09 -1.01
N SER A 78 -22.10 -13.84 -1.24
CA SER A 78 -21.49 -12.70 -0.54
C SER A 78 -21.75 -12.74 0.97
N GLY A 79 -22.93 -13.18 1.40
CA GLY A 79 -23.26 -13.33 2.83
C GLY A 79 -22.44 -14.41 3.50
N GLU A 80 -22.25 -15.57 2.83
CA GLU A 80 -21.40 -16.67 3.31
C GLU A 80 -19.94 -16.20 3.46
N MET A 81 -19.41 -15.49 2.46
CA MET A 81 -18.04 -14.96 2.50
C MET A 81 -17.86 -13.95 3.64
N VAL A 82 -18.79 -13.01 3.80
CA VAL A 82 -18.74 -11.98 4.84
C VAL A 82 -18.83 -12.62 6.22
N ALA A 83 -19.74 -13.56 6.43
CA ALA A 83 -19.85 -14.26 7.71
C ALA A 83 -18.56 -14.99 8.10
N PHE A 84 -17.91 -15.64 7.13
CA PHE A 84 -16.61 -16.27 7.36
C PHE A 84 -15.52 -15.25 7.68
N LEU A 85 -15.37 -14.19 6.90
CA LEU A 85 -14.36 -13.16 7.12
C LEU A 85 -14.55 -12.45 8.46
N ASP A 86 -15.79 -12.14 8.83
CA ASP A 86 -16.10 -11.43 10.07
C ASP A 86 -15.88 -12.29 11.32
N SER A 87 -16.11 -13.60 11.23
CA SER A 87 -15.79 -14.53 12.32
C SER A 87 -14.29 -14.81 12.48
N HIS A 88 -13.47 -14.40 11.51
CA HIS A 88 -12.01 -14.63 11.50
C HIS A 88 -11.18 -13.35 11.32
N ARG A 89 -11.66 -12.20 11.79
CA ARG A 89 -11.01 -10.88 11.60
C ARG A 89 -9.57 -10.83 12.08
N ASP A 90 -9.25 -11.54 13.15
CA ASP A 90 -7.91 -11.55 13.76
C ASP A 90 -6.97 -12.62 13.16
N TRP A 91 -7.42 -13.34 12.14
CA TRP A 91 -6.62 -14.37 11.51
C TRP A 91 -5.74 -13.80 10.40
N ALA A 92 -4.51 -14.28 10.31
CA ALA A 92 -3.51 -13.78 9.36
C ALA A 92 -3.95 -13.86 7.88
N PHE A 93 -4.82 -14.81 7.53
CA PHE A 93 -5.32 -14.97 6.15
C PHE A 93 -6.47 -14.00 5.79
N GLU A 94 -7.18 -13.45 6.78
CA GLU A 94 -8.40 -12.69 6.55
C GLU A 94 -8.17 -11.47 5.63
N PRO A 95 -7.22 -10.55 5.89
CA PRO A 95 -7.03 -9.38 5.04
C PRO A 95 -6.68 -9.74 3.59
N GLY A 96 -5.97 -10.84 3.39
CA GLY A 96 -5.60 -11.35 2.08
C GLY A 96 -6.81 -11.89 1.31
N LEU A 97 -7.63 -12.71 1.98
CA LEU A 97 -8.83 -13.29 1.39
C LEU A 97 -9.88 -12.21 1.06
N ARG A 98 -10.12 -11.27 1.98
CA ARG A 98 -11.03 -10.13 1.77
C ARG A 98 -10.62 -9.33 0.54
N ARG A 99 -9.36 -8.92 0.42
CA ARG A 99 -8.87 -8.20 -0.76
C ARG A 99 -9.05 -9.01 -2.05
N ALA A 100 -8.71 -10.29 -2.04
CA ALA A 100 -8.84 -11.16 -3.22
C ALA A 100 -10.31 -11.34 -3.64
N TRP A 101 -11.22 -11.48 -2.69
CA TRP A 101 -12.64 -11.58 -2.93
C TRP A 101 -13.20 -10.27 -3.51
N LEU A 102 -12.90 -9.12 -2.92
CA LEU A 102 -13.34 -7.81 -3.41
C LEU A 102 -12.82 -7.53 -4.83
N LYS A 103 -11.56 -7.87 -5.13
CA LYS A 103 -11.03 -7.80 -6.51
C LYS A 103 -11.79 -8.72 -7.46
N SER A 104 -12.24 -9.88 -6.98
CA SER A 104 -13.09 -10.79 -7.74
C SER A 104 -14.48 -10.21 -8.00
N LEU A 105 -15.10 -9.51 -7.04
CA LEU A 105 -16.36 -8.80 -7.23
C LEU A 105 -16.21 -7.72 -8.30
N ALA A 106 -15.17 -6.89 -8.22
CA ALA A 106 -14.89 -5.86 -9.22
C ALA A 106 -14.71 -6.44 -10.63
N LYS A 107 -13.93 -7.54 -10.76
CA LYS A 107 -13.70 -8.22 -12.04
C LYS A 107 -14.99 -8.75 -12.68
N ARG A 108 -15.96 -9.13 -11.87
CA ARG A 108 -17.27 -9.66 -12.31
C ARG A 108 -18.35 -8.58 -12.45
N GLY A 109 -18.01 -7.30 -12.21
CA GLY A 109 -18.98 -6.20 -12.28
C GLY A 109 -20.02 -6.21 -11.15
N ARG A 110 -19.75 -6.90 -10.04
CA ARG A 110 -20.63 -6.92 -8.85
C ARG A 110 -20.44 -5.64 -8.03
N TRP A 111 -20.77 -4.49 -8.64
CA TRP A 111 -20.44 -3.17 -8.10
C TRP A 111 -21.14 -2.85 -6.79
N SER A 112 -22.41 -3.23 -6.65
CA SER A 112 -23.17 -3.02 -5.41
C SER A 112 -22.55 -3.80 -4.23
N ASP A 113 -22.19 -5.06 -4.46
CA ASP A 113 -21.56 -5.90 -3.45
C ASP A 113 -20.15 -5.34 -3.09
N LEU A 114 -19.40 -4.90 -4.10
CA LEU A 114 -18.11 -4.26 -3.87
C LEU A 114 -18.26 -3.04 -2.94
N LEU A 115 -19.22 -2.16 -3.21
CA LEU A 115 -19.45 -0.99 -2.36
C LEU A 115 -19.87 -1.35 -0.95
N ALA A 116 -20.77 -2.33 -0.80
CA ALA A 116 -21.26 -2.77 0.50
C ALA A 116 -20.18 -3.30 1.43
N HIS A 117 -19.07 -3.85 0.86
CA HIS A 117 -18.07 -4.58 1.66
C HIS A 117 -16.64 -4.02 1.54
N SER A 118 -16.43 -2.90 0.84
CA SER A 118 -15.10 -2.31 0.63
C SER A 118 -14.85 -1.03 1.41
N ASP A 119 -15.67 -0.71 2.40
CA ASP A 119 -15.47 0.49 3.22
C ASP A 119 -14.21 0.38 4.09
N GLY A 120 -13.50 1.48 4.27
CA GLY A 120 -12.26 1.54 5.07
C GLY A 120 -11.05 0.79 4.49
N ILE A 121 -11.13 0.19 3.30
CA ILE A 121 -10.01 -0.56 2.71
C ILE A 121 -8.97 0.39 2.12
N ASN A 122 -7.72 0.24 2.59
CA ASN A 122 -6.57 1.02 2.12
C ASN A 122 -5.72 0.24 1.09
N ASP A 123 -6.35 -0.27 0.01
CA ASP A 123 -5.68 -0.87 -1.16
C ASP A 123 -5.99 0.01 -2.37
N THR A 124 -4.95 0.55 -3.02
CA THR A 124 -5.12 1.51 -4.12
C THR A 124 -5.98 0.96 -5.26
N VAL A 125 -5.80 -0.30 -5.65
CA VAL A 125 -6.60 -0.95 -6.70
C VAL A 125 -8.08 -0.99 -6.28
N LEU A 126 -8.37 -1.40 -5.06
CA LEU A 126 -9.75 -1.47 -4.55
C LEU A 126 -10.38 -0.09 -4.38
N ARG A 127 -9.62 0.93 -3.94
CA ARG A 127 -10.10 2.32 -3.91
C ARG A 127 -10.47 2.82 -5.30
N CYS A 128 -9.65 2.54 -6.30
CA CYS A 128 -9.96 2.87 -7.70
C CYS A 128 -11.17 2.09 -8.23
N GLN A 129 -11.29 0.80 -7.92
CA GLN A 129 -12.46 0.00 -8.28
C GLN A 129 -13.74 0.47 -7.55
N ARG A 130 -13.62 0.93 -6.29
CA ARG A 130 -14.72 1.56 -5.56
C ARG A 130 -15.18 2.85 -6.24
N ALA A 131 -14.25 3.73 -6.62
CA ALA A 131 -14.56 4.95 -7.36
C ALA A 131 -15.24 4.61 -8.71
N ARG A 132 -14.73 3.61 -9.43
CA ARG A 132 -15.37 3.11 -10.65
C ARG A 132 -16.80 2.60 -10.41
N ALA A 133 -17.02 1.84 -9.34
CA ALA A 133 -18.35 1.34 -8.98
C ALA A 133 -19.33 2.49 -8.73
N LEU A 134 -18.94 3.52 -7.97
CA LEU A 134 -19.74 4.72 -7.71
C LEU A 134 -20.09 5.46 -9.01
N ILE A 135 -19.15 5.58 -9.94
CA ILE A 135 -19.38 6.19 -11.26
C ILE A 135 -20.41 5.37 -12.08
N ILE A 136 -20.24 4.05 -12.15
CA ILE A 136 -21.15 3.16 -12.90
C ILE A 136 -22.56 3.19 -12.32
N LEU A 137 -22.70 3.21 -11.00
CA LEU A 137 -23.98 3.25 -10.29
C LEU A 137 -24.55 4.68 -10.18
N LYS A 138 -23.89 5.69 -10.77
CA LYS A 138 -24.28 7.11 -10.73
C LYS A 138 -24.39 7.69 -9.30
N GLN A 139 -23.62 7.16 -8.37
CA GLN A 139 -23.54 7.59 -6.98
C GLN A 139 -22.29 8.47 -6.77
N THR A 140 -22.17 9.55 -7.56
CA THR A 140 -20.93 10.32 -7.68
C THR A 140 -20.82 11.49 -6.71
N SER A 141 -21.77 11.67 -5.80
CA SER A 141 -21.70 12.74 -4.80
C SER A 141 -20.50 12.57 -3.88
N GLY A 142 -19.65 13.59 -3.81
CA GLY A 142 -18.51 13.64 -2.88
C GLY A 142 -17.31 12.76 -3.23
N ILE A 143 -17.29 12.02 -4.37
CA ILE A 143 -16.16 11.15 -4.73
C ILE A 143 -14.94 11.92 -5.30
N GLU A 144 -15.11 13.18 -5.68
CA GLU A 144 -14.06 13.99 -6.31
C GLU A 144 -12.80 14.03 -5.46
N ALA A 145 -12.94 14.40 -4.17
CA ALA A 145 -11.82 14.54 -3.26
C ALA A 145 -11.01 13.21 -3.10
N GLU A 146 -11.71 12.09 -3.11
CA GLU A 146 -11.08 10.77 -3.04
C GLU A 146 -10.31 10.45 -4.33
N ILE A 147 -10.88 10.75 -5.50
CA ILE A 147 -10.22 10.55 -6.79
C ILE A 147 -9.02 11.49 -6.91
N GLN A 148 -9.12 12.74 -6.45
CA GLN A 148 -7.99 13.67 -6.41
C GLN A 148 -6.84 13.14 -5.55
N LYS A 149 -7.11 12.60 -4.36
CA LYS A 149 -6.10 11.97 -3.50
C LYS A 149 -5.41 10.78 -4.20
N LEU A 150 -6.17 9.94 -4.90
CA LEU A 150 -5.62 8.84 -5.69
C LEU A 150 -4.77 9.34 -6.86
N TRP A 151 -5.16 10.46 -7.48
CA TRP A 151 -4.46 11.02 -8.62
C TRP A 151 -3.18 11.77 -8.20
N THR A 152 -3.17 12.46 -7.05
CA THR A 152 -2.08 13.34 -6.60
C THR A 152 -0.96 12.53 -5.95
N VAL A 153 -0.20 11.80 -6.77
CA VAL A 153 0.97 11.00 -6.37
C VAL A 153 2.08 11.12 -7.42
N GLY A 154 3.33 10.88 -7.03
CA GLY A 154 4.52 11.05 -7.89
C GLY A 154 4.76 9.92 -8.88
N HIS A 155 3.99 8.83 -8.81
CA HIS A 155 4.11 7.67 -9.70
C HIS A 155 2.83 7.41 -10.49
N SER A 156 2.93 6.52 -11.48
CA SER A 156 1.75 6.04 -12.21
C SER A 156 0.92 5.14 -11.30
N GLN A 157 -0.37 5.37 -11.32
CA GLN A 157 -1.32 4.53 -10.61
C GLN A 157 -1.68 3.29 -11.45
N PRO A 158 -2.21 2.22 -10.83
CA PRO A 158 -2.73 1.05 -11.54
C PRO A 158 -3.79 1.41 -12.58
N ASP A 159 -3.89 0.62 -13.64
CA ASP A 159 -4.86 0.81 -14.75
C ASP A 159 -6.32 0.83 -14.27
N GLU A 160 -6.61 0.18 -13.15
CA GLU A 160 -7.93 0.21 -12.52
C GLU A 160 -8.38 1.62 -12.13
N CYS A 161 -7.44 2.57 -12.01
CA CYS A 161 -7.73 3.97 -11.70
C CYS A 161 -8.14 4.79 -12.93
N ASP A 162 -7.87 4.31 -14.15
CA ASP A 162 -8.06 5.08 -15.38
C ASP A 162 -9.51 5.55 -15.59
N VAL A 163 -10.48 4.72 -15.22
CA VAL A 163 -11.90 5.07 -15.33
C VAL A 163 -12.23 6.26 -14.42
N ALA A 164 -11.77 6.22 -13.17
CA ALA A 164 -11.99 7.29 -12.20
C ALA A 164 -11.28 8.58 -12.61
N PHE A 165 -10.04 8.49 -13.07
CA PHE A 165 -9.26 9.65 -13.54
C PHE A 165 -9.87 10.26 -14.81
N THR A 166 -10.28 9.43 -15.76
CA THR A 166 -10.93 9.90 -16.98
C THR A 166 -12.24 10.62 -16.67
N TRP A 167 -13.03 10.07 -15.76
CA TRP A 167 -14.27 10.69 -15.31
C TRP A 167 -14.00 12.04 -14.65
N MET A 168 -13.07 12.12 -13.71
CA MET A 168 -12.70 13.37 -13.03
C MET A 168 -12.22 14.44 -14.03
N ILE A 169 -11.33 14.07 -14.95
CA ILE A 169 -10.79 14.97 -15.97
C ILE A 169 -11.90 15.51 -16.89
N LYS A 170 -12.86 14.65 -17.28
CA LYS A 170 -13.97 15.06 -18.15
C LYS A 170 -15.01 15.90 -17.44
N THR A 171 -15.25 15.64 -16.16
CA THR A 171 -16.31 16.31 -15.39
C THR A 171 -15.87 17.66 -14.84
N TYR A 172 -14.64 17.74 -14.31
CA TYR A 172 -14.16 18.92 -13.59
C TYR A 172 -12.94 19.60 -14.25
N GLY A 173 -12.26 18.89 -15.15
CA GLY A 173 -10.93 19.28 -15.61
C GLY A 173 -9.86 19.02 -14.56
N ILE A 174 -8.63 19.49 -14.85
CA ILE A 174 -7.53 19.48 -13.88
C ILE A 174 -7.11 20.95 -13.67
N PRO A 175 -7.34 21.53 -12.50
CA PRO A 175 -6.83 22.83 -12.15
C PRO A 175 -5.30 22.88 -12.26
N GLU A 176 -4.76 24.02 -12.69
CA GLU A 176 -3.31 24.17 -12.86
C GLU A 176 -2.56 23.89 -11.54
N SER A 177 -3.10 24.34 -10.41
CA SER A 177 -2.53 24.08 -9.09
C SER A 177 -2.40 22.59 -8.77
N LEU A 178 -3.46 21.83 -9.01
CA LEU A 178 -3.46 20.37 -8.81
C LEU A 178 -2.48 19.67 -9.75
N ALA A 179 -2.38 20.12 -11.00
CA ALA A 179 -1.40 19.60 -11.96
C ALA A 179 0.03 19.84 -11.48
N TRP A 180 0.35 21.04 -10.98
CA TRP A 180 1.66 21.37 -10.43
C TRP A 180 1.99 20.55 -9.18
N GLU A 181 1.05 20.37 -8.27
CA GLU A 181 1.24 19.51 -7.08
C GLU A 181 1.71 18.11 -7.49
N ARG A 182 1.00 17.46 -8.41
CA ARG A 182 1.42 16.15 -8.92
C ARG A 182 2.73 16.18 -9.68
N ILE A 183 3.02 17.24 -10.42
CA ILE A 183 4.29 17.41 -11.13
C ILE A 183 5.45 17.48 -10.14
N TYR A 184 5.32 18.22 -9.04
CA TYR A 184 6.35 18.29 -8.00
C TYR A 184 6.62 16.92 -7.37
N LEU A 185 5.57 16.15 -7.06
CA LEU A 185 5.72 14.78 -6.57
C LEU A 185 6.44 13.89 -7.59
N ALA A 186 6.06 13.97 -8.86
CA ALA A 186 6.71 13.21 -9.93
C ALA A 186 8.18 13.61 -10.14
N MET A 187 8.51 14.88 -10.01
CA MET A 187 9.89 15.38 -10.02
C MET A 187 10.68 14.85 -8.82
N ALA A 188 10.09 14.87 -7.62
CA ALA A 188 10.72 14.33 -6.42
C ALA A 188 11.05 12.84 -6.55
N GLU A 189 10.21 12.06 -7.24
CA GLU A 189 10.46 10.65 -7.59
C GLU A 189 11.34 10.47 -8.84
N ASN A 190 11.72 11.54 -9.51
CA ASN A 190 12.43 11.54 -10.82
C ASN A 190 11.66 10.82 -11.93
N ASN A 191 10.34 10.84 -11.88
CA ASN A 191 9.46 10.21 -12.87
C ASN A 191 9.25 11.11 -14.08
N ARG A 192 10.23 11.11 -14.98
CA ARG A 192 10.26 11.97 -16.18
C ARG A 192 9.13 11.69 -17.17
N SER A 193 8.65 10.45 -17.26
CA SER A 193 7.53 10.07 -18.13
C SER A 193 6.22 10.66 -17.62
N LEU A 194 5.99 10.59 -16.32
CA LEU A 194 4.80 11.20 -15.71
C LEU A 194 4.81 12.72 -15.81
N VAL A 195 5.97 13.38 -15.57
CA VAL A 195 6.10 14.83 -15.78
C VAL A 195 5.78 15.22 -17.23
N LYS A 196 6.27 14.45 -18.21
CA LYS A 196 5.92 14.66 -19.64
C LYS A 196 4.43 14.54 -19.89
N TYR A 197 3.79 13.54 -19.31
CA TYR A 197 2.34 13.35 -19.42
C TYR A 197 1.56 14.51 -18.81
N LEU A 198 1.95 14.97 -17.60
CA LEU A 198 1.27 16.02 -16.86
C LEU A 198 1.42 17.41 -17.49
N ALA A 199 2.45 17.62 -18.31
CA ALA A 199 2.66 18.88 -19.03
C ALA A 199 1.45 19.31 -19.88
N ARG A 200 0.56 18.39 -20.28
CA ARG A 200 -0.67 18.72 -21.02
C ARG A 200 -1.66 19.57 -20.24
N PHE A 201 -1.61 19.50 -18.89
CA PHE A 201 -2.50 20.26 -18.01
C PHE A 201 -1.91 21.62 -17.62
N ILE A 202 -0.71 21.97 -18.10
CA ILE A 202 0.00 23.21 -17.80
C ILE A 202 -0.03 24.12 -19.01
N PRO A 203 -0.24 25.46 -18.84
CA PRO A 203 -0.16 26.44 -19.91
C PRO A 203 1.15 26.36 -20.70
N ALA A 204 1.09 26.55 -22.01
CA ALA A 204 2.25 26.39 -22.90
C ALA A 204 3.45 27.27 -22.46
N ALA A 205 3.21 28.49 -22.01
CA ALA A 205 4.24 29.42 -21.53
C ALA A 205 5.07 28.85 -20.34
N LYS A 206 4.46 28.00 -19.51
CA LYS A 206 5.12 27.40 -18.33
C LYS A 206 5.79 26.05 -18.61
N ARG A 207 5.56 25.45 -19.79
CA ARG A 207 6.13 24.12 -20.14
C ARG A 207 7.64 24.14 -20.32
N ARG A 208 8.24 25.29 -20.60
CA ARG A 208 9.70 25.45 -20.74
C ARG A 208 10.44 24.93 -19.50
N TRP A 209 9.96 25.23 -18.28
CA TRP A 209 10.59 24.78 -17.04
C TRP A 209 10.57 23.27 -16.89
N LEU A 210 9.50 22.62 -17.35
CA LEU A 210 9.43 21.14 -17.35
C LEU A 210 10.44 20.53 -18.32
N SER A 211 10.65 21.15 -19.48
CA SER A 211 11.65 20.73 -20.46
C SER A 211 13.08 20.89 -19.91
N ASP A 212 13.36 22.04 -19.30
CA ASP A 212 14.66 22.33 -18.70
C ASP A 212 14.95 21.38 -17.53
N TRP A 213 13.97 21.16 -16.65
CA TRP A 213 14.09 20.19 -15.56
C TRP A 213 14.37 18.77 -16.11
N ARG A 214 13.68 18.35 -17.16
CA ARG A 214 13.93 17.02 -17.76
C ARG A 214 15.36 16.88 -18.27
N THR A 215 15.88 17.91 -18.91
CA THR A 215 17.26 17.96 -19.37
C THR A 215 18.25 17.88 -18.21
N LEU A 216 18.02 18.65 -17.15
CA LEU A 216 18.82 18.59 -15.92
C LEU A 216 18.78 17.20 -15.30
N SER A 217 17.60 16.60 -15.18
CA SER A 217 17.43 15.29 -14.56
C SER A 217 18.09 14.17 -15.36
N GLN A 218 18.12 14.26 -16.70
CA GLN A 218 18.85 13.34 -17.57
C GLN A 218 20.36 13.46 -17.38
N GLY A 219 20.88 14.68 -17.28
CA GLY A 219 22.29 14.97 -16.99
C GLY A 219 22.71 14.77 -15.53
N GLY A 220 21.84 14.22 -14.69
CA GLY A 220 22.14 13.96 -13.28
C GLY A 220 22.24 15.19 -12.41
N TYR A 221 21.59 16.26 -12.82
CA TYR A 221 21.54 17.57 -12.12
C TYR A 221 22.89 18.29 -12.03
N THR A 222 23.86 17.94 -12.86
CA THR A 222 25.24 18.50 -12.78
C THR A 222 25.34 19.96 -13.22
N ARG A 223 24.29 20.52 -13.83
CA ARG A 223 24.28 21.89 -14.36
C ARG A 223 23.23 22.75 -13.64
N MET A 224 23.23 22.72 -12.31
CA MET A 224 22.27 23.45 -11.47
C MET A 224 22.34 24.98 -11.66
N GLU A 225 23.47 25.51 -12.06
CA GLU A 225 23.63 26.93 -12.39
C GLU A 225 22.68 27.44 -13.47
N ARG A 226 22.13 26.55 -14.28
CA ARG A 226 21.11 26.94 -15.28
C ARG A 226 19.80 27.39 -14.66
N LEU A 227 19.48 26.90 -13.45
CA LEU A 227 18.26 27.27 -12.75
C LEU A 227 18.24 28.73 -12.31
N THR A 228 19.42 29.31 -12.04
CA THR A 228 19.53 30.75 -11.67
C THR A 228 19.24 31.70 -12.83
N ARG A 229 18.97 31.17 -14.04
CA ARG A 229 18.48 31.95 -15.18
C ARG A 229 16.98 31.98 -15.29
N TRP A 230 16.27 31.26 -14.46
CA TRP A 230 14.82 31.24 -14.43
C TRP A 230 14.28 32.44 -13.65
N ASP A 231 13.07 32.89 -14.03
CA ASP A 231 12.36 33.89 -13.25
C ASP A 231 12.13 33.38 -11.82
N ASN A 232 12.32 34.23 -10.83
CA ASN A 232 12.07 33.88 -9.44
C ASN A 232 10.56 33.99 -9.15
N ASN A 233 9.87 32.86 -9.12
CA ASN A 233 8.46 32.73 -8.74
C ASN A 233 8.22 31.41 -8.00
N THR A 234 7.03 31.22 -7.43
CA THR A 234 6.68 30.04 -6.62
C THR A 234 6.98 28.71 -7.35
N THR A 235 6.61 28.60 -8.63
CA THR A 235 6.83 27.36 -9.40
C THR A 235 8.32 27.07 -9.59
N THR A 236 9.10 28.07 -9.97
CA THR A 236 10.56 27.89 -10.23
C THR A 236 11.31 27.63 -8.92
N ARG A 237 10.91 28.26 -7.82
CA ARG A 237 11.46 27.97 -6.47
C ARG A 237 11.28 26.51 -6.09
N GLU A 238 10.06 25.97 -6.27
CA GLU A 238 9.77 24.57 -5.94
C GLU A 238 10.55 23.59 -6.85
N VAL A 239 10.57 23.83 -8.14
CA VAL A 239 11.35 22.98 -9.07
C VAL A 239 12.84 23.03 -8.75
N ALA A 240 13.37 24.19 -8.40
CA ALA A 240 14.77 24.36 -8.00
C ALA A 240 15.08 23.60 -6.70
N ALA A 241 14.21 23.72 -5.68
CA ALA A 241 14.36 23.01 -4.41
C ALA A 241 14.34 21.48 -4.61
N ILE A 242 13.38 20.96 -5.36
CA ILE A 242 13.29 19.52 -5.68
C ILE A 242 14.56 19.06 -6.41
N SER A 243 15.04 19.85 -7.36
CA SER A 243 16.24 19.53 -8.14
C SER A 243 17.48 19.47 -7.25
N LEU A 244 17.62 20.39 -6.31
CA LEU A 244 18.73 20.43 -5.36
C LEU A 244 18.71 19.20 -4.40
N ARG A 245 17.55 18.83 -3.90
CA ARG A 245 17.38 17.59 -3.11
C ARG A 245 17.79 16.34 -3.90
N ARG A 246 17.40 16.28 -5.16
CA ARG A 246 17.78 15.16 -6.05
C ARG A 246 19.29 15.14 -6.32
N LEU A 247 19.91 16.30 -6.50
CA LEU A 247 21.36 16.41 -6.66
C LEU A 247 22.10 15.97 -5.39
N ALA A 248 21.64 16.37 -4.20
CA ALA A 248 22.24 15.98 -2.93
C ALA A 248 22.37 14.45 -2.78
N ARG A 249 21.33 13.71 -3.19
CA ARG A 249 21.35 12.23 -3.22
C ARG A 249 22.36 11.64 -4.20
N LYS A 250 22.67 12.34 -5.28
CA LYS A 250 23.58 11.85 -6.33
C LYS A 250 25.00 12.31 -6.16
N ASN A 251 25.17 13.56 -5.81
CA ASN A 251 26.49 14.22 -5.67
C ASN A 251 26.35 15.37 -4.67
N VAL A 252 26.57 15.06 -3.42
CA VAL A 252 26.39 15.99 -2.32
C VAL A 252 27.37 17.19 -2.39
N LYS A 253 28.58 16.99 -2.90
CA LYS A 253 29.57 18.07 -3.03
C LYS A 253 29.10 19.14 -4.01
N VAL A 254 28.56 18.70 -5.16
CA VAL A 254 28.00 19.62 -6.17
C VAL A 254 26.74 20.30 -5.63
N ALA A 255 25.90 19.59 -4.87
CA ALA A 255 24.72 20.17 -4.26
C ALA A 255 25.06 21.24 -3.23
N ALA A 256 26.04 20.98 -2.36
CA ALA A 256 26.51 21.94 -1.37
C ALA A 256 27.09 23.22 -2.03
N ALA A 257 27.86 23.05 -3.10
CA ALA A 257 28.40 24.18 -3.87
C ALA A 257 27.30 25.00 -4.58
N ALA A 258 26.23 24.34 -5.05
CA ALA A 258 25.13 24.99 -5.74
C ALA A 258 24.15 25.72 -4.78
N PHE A 259 24.11 25.33 -3.50
CA PHE A 259 23.14 25.85 -2.54
C PHE A 259 23.18 27.37 -2.40
N GLY A 260 24.35 27.94 -2.10
CA GLY A 260 24.50 29.39 -1.86
C GLY A 260 24.01 30.25 -3.03
N PRO A 261 24.53 30.04 -4.25
CA PRO A 261 24.06 30.79 -5.44
C PRO A 261 22.55 30.61 -5.70
N MET A 262 22.00 29.43 -5.46
CA MET A 262 20.57 29.18 -5.64
C MET A 262 19.72 29.85 -4.55
N ALA A 263 20.15 29.81 -3.30
CA ALA A 263 19.45 30.49 -2.19
C ALA A 263 19.40 31.99 -2.43
N GLY A 264 20.51 32.60 -2.86
CA GLY A 264 20.55 34.02 -3.19
C GLY A 264 19.68 34.43 -4.40
N HIS A 265 19.49 33.53 -5.37
CA HIS A 265 18.67 33.82 -6.54
C HIS A 265 17.18 33.61 -6.27
N PHE A 266 16.80 32.48 -5.63
CA PHE A 266 15.41 32.11 -5.44
C PHE A 266 14.79 32.74 -4.20
N ASP A 267 15.59 33.29 -3.31
CA ASP A 267 15.10 33.93 -2.08
C ASP A 267 14.11 33.02 -1.33
N TRP A 268 14.52 31.78 -1.11
CA TRP A 268 13.70 30.82 -0.35
C TRP A 268 13.51 31.30 1.09
N PRO A 269 12.31 31.10 1.66
CA PRO A 269 12.09 31.34 3.08
C PRO A 269 13.12 30.60 3.94
N GLU A 270 13.48 31.17 5.10
CA GLU A 270 14.51 30.61 5.99
C GLU A 270 14.24 29.13 6.33
N GLU A 271 13.00 28.78 6.64
CA GLU A 271 12.59 27.40 6.91
C GLU A 271 12.91 26.47 5.73
N GLN A 272 12.66 26.91 4.51
CA GLN A 272 12.94 26.13 3.30
C GLN A 272 14.45 26.01 3.06
N GLN A 273 15.22 27.08 3.29
CA GLN A 273 16.69 27.04 3.21
C GLN A 273 17.27 26.03 4.23
N GLN A 274 16.79 26.09 5.47
CA GLN A 274 17.20 25.14 6.53
C GLN A 274 16.80 23.70 6.19
N SER A 275 15.64 23.48 5.63
CA SER A 275 15.19 22.15 5.17
C SER A 275 16.10 21.61 4.05
N LEU A 276 16.43 22.43 3.06
CA LEU A 276 17.31 22.04 1.95
C LEU A 276 18.73 21.77 2.44
N TRP A 277 19.25 22.61 3.36
CA TRP A 277 20.56 22.41 3.93
C TRP A 277 20.66 21.14 4.79
N ARG A 278 19.61 20.84 5.55
CA ARG A 278 19.46 19.60 6.31
C ARG A 278 19.53 18.36 5.42
N ASP A 279 18.85 18.39 4.27
CA ASP A 279 18.92 17.31 3.27
C ASP A 279 20.35 17.12 2.74
N ILE A 280 21.08 18.22 2.45
CA ILE A 280 22.47 18.15 2.01
C ILE A 280 23.37 17.56 3.11
N ALA A 281 23.23 18.00 4.35
CA ALA A 281 23.98 17.49 5.48
C ALA A 281 23.74 15.99 5.72
N LEU A 282 22.46 15.55 5.66
CA LEU A 282 22.08 14.14 5.76
C LEU A 282 22.76 13.30 4.68
N TRP A 283 22.69 13.72 3.42
CA TRP A 283 23.32 12.99 2.32
C TRP A 283 24.84 13.04 2.36
N SER A 284 25.44 14.08 2.98
CA SER A 284 26.87 14.09 3.28
C SER A 284 27.25 12.97 4.24
N ALA A 285 26.45 12.76 5.29
CA ALA A 285 26.67 11.67 6.24
C ALA A 285 26.53 10.29 5.58
N VAL A 286 25.48 10.11 4.77
CA VAL A 286 25.27 8.86 4.01
C VAL A 286 26.41 8.58 3.03
N ALA A 287 26.98 9.63 2.41
CA ALA A 287 28.09 9.52 1.48
C ALA A 287 29.48 9.43 2.17
N LEU A 288 29.53 9.49 3.51
CA LEU A 288 30.76 9.56 4.31
C LEU A 288 31.69 10.71 3.84
N ASP A 289 31.10 11.86 3.47
CA ASP A 289 31.85 13.02 3.02
C ASP A 289 32.63 13.66 4.20
N VAL A 290 33.86 14.03 3.95
CA VAL A 290 34.75 14.67 4.97
C VAL A 290 34.16 15.97 5.52
N GLU A 291 33.35 16.68 4.76
CA GLU A 291 32.68 17.92 5.15
C GLU A 291 31.39 17.72 5.98
N THR A 292 31.07 16.46 6.33
CA THR A 292 29.79 16.13 7.00
C THR A 292 29.64 16.90 8.31
N VAL A 293 30.67 16.92 9.16
CA VAL A 293 30.62 17.58 10.48
C VAL A 293 30.32 19.06 10.34
N GLY A 294 31.08 19.77 9.51
CA GLY A 294 30.84 21.19 9.29
C GLY A 294 29.50 21.53 8.65
N ARG A 295 28.92 20.60 7.84
CA ARG A 295 27.59 20.79 7.30
C ARG A 295 26.49 20.52 8.32
N MET A 296 26.70 19.55 9.24
CA MET A 296 25.76 19.27 10.33
C MET A 296 25.70 20.40 11.35
N GLU A 297 26.85 21.02 11.69
CA GLU A 297 26.91 22.16 12.60
C GLU A 297 26.05 23.35 12.13
N ARG A 298 25.96 23.57 10.82
CA ARG A 298 25.08 24.62 10.25
C ARG A 298 23.59 24.30 10.35
N VAL A 299 23.22 23.04 10.57
CA VAL A 299 21.82 22.63 10.75
C VAL A 299 21.35 22.83 12.19
N ALA A 300 22.28 22.72 13.14
CA ALA A 300 21.98 22.80 14.57
C ALA A 300 21.88 24.26 15.10
N ALA A 301 22.27 25.23 14.31
CA ALA A 301 22.19 26.67 14.63
C ALA A 301 20.86 27.25 14.15
#